data_250e91d42bb31c45f08b71fdd99de427
#
_entry.id   250e91d42bb31c45f08b71fdd99de427
#
_cell.length_a   1.000
_cell.length_b   1.000
_cell.length_c   1.000
_cell.angle_alpha   90.00
_cell.angle_beta   90.00
_cell.angle_gamma   90.00
#
_symmetry.space_group_name_H-M   'P 1'
#
loop_
_entity.id
_entity.type
_entity.pdbx_description
1 polymer ?
#
loop_
_entity_poly.entity_id
_entity_poly.type
_entity_poly.pdbx_seq_one_letter_code
_entity_poly.pdbx_strand_id
1 'polypeptide(L)'
;PEMLTEPYKDRVYFAQSEGRTARQMLDAASQASLVLDSTPSGDGVRVLLSKDADLKEAAKELGVPSLSPLPPRLEDAFMSLLIAADKPQKDFGENVEVRNTKGDDSKPVIVVENLVKKFGDFTAVDDTSFSVTRGEIFGLLGPNGAGKTTTFRILCGLIPATSGKVEVAGYDLRTARASARRTVGYVAQFFSLYSIFSVGFNLKFYGGAYGLFGDKLKTAMDAVVRRFGLTGLLGKKAGGLNDGYKKRL
;
A
#
# COMPACT_ATOMS: atom_id res chain seq x y z
N PRO A 1 -12.03 15.32 24.41
CA PRO A 1 -11.17 14.20 23.98
C PRO A 1 -11.12 13.10 25.04
N GLU A 2 -10.86 13.43 26.33
CA GLU A 2 -10.69 12.45 27.42
C GLU A 2 -11.91 11.54 27.61
N MET A 3 -13.11 12.07 27.54
CA MET A 3 -14.36 11.34 27.70
C MET A 3 -14.56 10.27 26.61
N LEU A 4 -13.96 10.43 25.43
CA LEU A 4 -14.03 9.46 24.32
C LEU A 4 -12.96 8.37 24.44
N THR A 5 -11.85 8.65 25.11
CA THR A 5 -10.73 7.71 25.25
C THR A 5 -10.77 6.91 26.56
N GLU A 6 -11.49 7.40 27.58
CA GLU A 6 -11.60 6.76 28.90
C GLU A 6 -12.01 5.25 28.83
N PRO A 7 -12.98 4.82 27.98
CA PRO A 7 -13.37 3.41 27.86
C PRO A 7 -12.26 2.49 27.33
N TYR A 8 -11.15 3.05 26.85
CA TYR A 8 -10.05 2.33 26.23
C TYR A 8 -8.75 2.35 27.04
N LYS A 9 -8.77 2.91 28.25
CA LYS A 9 -7.60 3.13 29.09
C LYS A 9 -6.82 1.86 29.41
N ASP A 10 -7.53 0.73 29.59
CA ASP A 10 -6.92 -0.55 29.89
C ASP A 10 -6.97 -1.53 28.70
N ARG A 11 -7.00 -1.01 27.49
CA ARG A 11 -7.13 -1.82 26.27
C ARG A 11 -6.04 -1.55 25.25
N VAL A 12 -5.18 -0.56 25.50
CA VAL A 12 -4.13 -0.15 24.56
C VAL A 12 -2.76 -0.48 25.15
N TYR A 13 -1.98 -1.24 24.38
CA TYR A 13 -0.70 -1.73 24.83
C TYR A 13 0.36 -1.62 23.72
N PHE A 14 1.62 -1.58 24.16
CA PHE A 14 2.78 -1.73 23.28
C PHE A 14 3.27 -3.18 23.35
N ALA A 15 3.51 -3.76 22.19
CA ALA A 15 4.06 -5.10 22.05
C ALA A 15 5.37 -5.05 21.25
N GLN A 16 6.43 -5.66 21.82
CA GLN A 16 7.75 -5.75 21.22
C GLN A 16 8.35 -7.13 21.52
N SER A 17 9.14 -7.64 20.58
CA SER A 17 9.88 -8.90 20.76
C SER A 17 11.29 -8.74 20.21
N GLU A 18 12.28 -9.17 20.97
CA GLU A 18 13.67 -9.19 20.48
C GLU A 18 13.79 -10.08 19.23
N GLY A 19 14.51 -9.57 18.24
CA GLY A 19 14.75 -10.27 16.98
C GLY A 19 13.59 -10.23 15.97
N ARG A 20 12.46 -9.55 16.28
CA ARG A 20 11.36 -9.33 15.32
C ARG A 20 11.29 -7.88 14.88
N THR A 21 11.05 -7.67 13.61
CA THR A 21 10.78 -6.33 13.06
C THR A 21 9.34 -5.89 13.36
N ALA A 22 9.08 -4.58 13.36
CA ALA A 22 7.72 -4.03 13.51
C ALA A 22 6.73 -4.63 12.50
N ARG A 23 7.19 -4.96 11.28
CA ARG A 23 6.38 -5.62 10.25
C ARG A 23 5.96 -7.03 10.66
N GLN A 24 6.89 -7.84 11.16
CA GLN A 24 6.59 -9.20 11.66
C GLN A 24 5.65 -9.16 12.86
N MET A 25 5.78 -8.13 13.71
CA MET A 25 4.88 -7.89 14.83
C MET A 25 3.48 -7.48 14.36
N LEU A 26 3.37 -6.66 13.32
CA LEU A 26 2.08 -6.31 12.69
C LEU A 26 1.39 -7.53 12.08
N ASP A 27 2.14 -8.39 11.39
CA ASP A 27 1.60 -9.62 10.80
C ASP A 27 1.05 -10.54 11.91
N ALA A 28 1.77 -10.70 13.02
CA ALA A 28 1.30 -11.45 14.18
C ALA A 28 0.03 -10.81 14.80
N ALA A 29 0.02 -9.49 14.96
CA ALA A 29 -1.13 -8.76 15.52
C ALA A 29 -2.38 -8.86 14.62
N SER A 30 -2.21 -8.88 13.30
CA SER A 30 -3.33 -9.04 12.36
C SER A 30 -4.01 -10.41 12.42
N GLN A 31 -3.29 -11.43 12.88
CA GLN A 31 -3.78 -12.80 13.04
C GLN A 31 -4.31 -13.09 14.45
N ALA A 32 -3.95 -12.26 15.42
CA ALA A 32 -4.33 -12.43 16.80
C ALA A 32 -5.84 -12.17 17.00
N SER A 33 -6.53 -13.11 17.68
CA SER A 33 -7.99 -13.05 17.84
C SER A 33 -8.44 -11.99 18.84
N LEU A 34 -7.58 -11.66 19.81
CA LEU A 34 -7.85 -10.69 20.86
C LEU A 34 -7.45 -9.25 20.47
N VAL A 35 -6.78 -9.05 19.32
CA VAL A 35 -6.39 -7.73 18.80
C VAL A 35 -7.45 -7.20 17.86
N LEU A 36 -8.01 -6.03 18.17
CA LEU A 36 -8.97 -5.33 17.32
C LEU A 36 -8.28 -4.50 16.24
N ASP A 37 -7.21 -3.80 16.62
CA ASP A 37 -6.43 -2.95 15.72
C ASP A 37 -4.97 -2.92 16.13
N SER A 38 -4.08 -2.68 15.17
CA SER A 38 -2.64 -2.59 15.41
C SER A 38 -1.98 -1.57 14.49
N THR A 39 -1.08 -0.78 15.06
CA THR A 39 -0.31 0.23 14.31
C THR A 39 1.18 0.15 14.65
N PRO A 40 2.08 0.42 13.68
CA PRO A 40 3.51 0.46 13.95
C PRO A 40 3.84 1.55 14.97
N SER A 41 4.76 1.26 15.88
CA SER A 41 5.23 2.21 16.88
C SER A 41 6.70 1.93 17.18
N GLY A 42 7.61 2.71 16.60
CA GLY A 42 9.04 2.48 16.73
C GLY A 42 9.45 1.10 16.20
N ASP A 43 10.09 0.32 17.05
CA ASP A 43 10.58 -1.04 16.79
C ASP A 43 9.56 -2.15 17.14
N GLY A 44 8.36 -1.76 17.63
CA GLY A 44 7.27 -2.66 17.98
C GLY A 44 5.94 -2.23 17.37
N VAL A 45 4.85 -2.67 17.99
CA VAL A 45 3.49 -2.34 17.57
C VAL A 45 2.67 -1.87 18.77
N ARG A 46 1.83 -0.88 18.52
CA ARG A 46 0.73 -0.49 19.38
C ARG A 46 -0.46 -1.37 19.04
N VAL A 47 -1.09 -1.97 20.02
CA VAL A 47 -2.26 -2.84 19.85
C VAL A 47 -3.44 -2.34 20.67
N LEU A 48 -4.63 -2.40 20.08
CA LEU A 48 -5.90 -2.20 20.75
C LEU A 48 -6.54 -3.58 20.97
N LEU A 49 -6.74 -3.96 22.20
CA LEU A 49 -7.32 -5.25 22.56
C LEU A 49 -8.87 -5.20 22.63
N SER A 50 -9.51 -6.35 22.47
CA SER A 50 -10.94 -6.54 22.73
C SER A 50 -11.27 -6.21 24.19
N LYS A 51 -12.56 -5.94 24.51
CA LYS A 51 -12.97 -5.44 25.82
C LYS A 51 -12.62 -6.38 26.97
N ASP A 52 -12.70 -7.67 26.74
CA ASP A 52 -12.52 -8.72 27.76
C ASP A 52 -11.28 -9.58 27.49
N ALA A 53 -10.26 -9.02 26.81
CA ALA A 53 -9.05 -9.74 26.45
C ALA A 53 -8.19 -10.05 27.69
N ASP A 54 -7.82 -11.30 27.87
CA ASP A 54 -6.77 -11.69 28.82
C ASP A 54 -5.40 -11.27 28.29
N LEU A 55 -4.66 -10.48 29.09
CA LEU A 55 -3.36 -9.93 28.69
C LEU A 55 -2.28 -11.00 28.46
N LYS A 56 -2.34 -12.10 29.21
CA LYS A 56 -1.38 -13.20 29.06
C LYS A 56 -1.64 -13.97 27.78
N GLU A 57 -2.92 -14.18 27.46
CA GLU A 57 -3.32 -14.83 26.22
C GLU A 57 -3.00 -13.95 25.00
N ALA A 58 -3.30 -12.66 25.07
CA ALA A 58 -2.94 -11.70 24.02
C ALA A 58 -1.41 -11.62 23.79
N ALA A 59 -0.62 -11.60 24.86
CA ALA A 59 0.84 -11.62 24.76
C ALA A 59 1.35 -12.94 24.11
N LYS A 60 0.72 -14.07 24.45
CA LYS A 60 1.03 -15.38 23.85
C LYS A 60 0.68 -15.42 22.36
N GLU A 61 -0.50 -14.93 21.96
CA GLU A 61 -0.90 -14.84 20.55
C GLU A 61 0.07 -13.96 19.73
N LEU A 62 0.52 -12.86 20.32
CA LEU A 62 1.48 -11.94 19.69
C LEU A 62 2.92 -12.50 19.72
N GLY A 63 3.20 -13.52 20.51
CA GLY A 63 4.53 -14.09 20.70
C GLY A 63 5.50 -13.12 21.37
N VAL A 64 5.01 -12.36 22.36
CA VAL A 64 5.80 -11.40 23.16
C VAL A 64 5.84 -11.80 24.64
N PRO A 65 6.89 -11.44 25.39
CA PRO A 65 7.00 -11.79 26.80
C PRO A 65 5.97 -11.06 27.67
N SER A 66 5.62 -9.82 27.30
CA SER A 66 4.66 -8.99 28.03
C SER A 66 4.11 -7.86 27.16
N LEU A 67 3.02 -7.24 27.61
CA LEU A 67 2.40 -6.07 27.01
C LEU A 67 2.59 -4.89 27.96
N SER A 68 3.09 -3.76 27.44
CA SER A 68 3.27 -2.54 28.22
C SER A 68 2.07 -1.58 27.98
N PRO A 69 1.39 -1.09 29.03
CA PRO A 69 0.23 -0.23 28.85
C PRO A 69 0.62 1.10 28.20
N LEU A 70 -0.24 1.57 27.31
CA LEU A 70 -0.12 2.87 26.66
C LEU A 70 -1.37 3.72 26.89
N PRO A 71 -1.22 5.06 26.98
CA PRO A 71 -2.38 5.95 27.03
C PRO A 71 -3.18 5.83 25.73
N PRO A 72 -4.52 5.72 25.81
CA PRO A 72 -5.35 5.64 24.62
C PRO A 72 -5.35 6.97 23.85
N ARG A 73 -5.44 6.89 22.54
CA ARG A 73 -5.58 8.02 21.62
C ARG A 73 -7.00 8.08 21.07
N LEU A 74 -7.36 9.21 20.47
CA LEU A 74 -8.65 9.38 19.82
C LEU A 74 -8.84 8.37 18.68
N GLU A 75 -7.75 8.04 17.97
CA GLU A 75 -7.72 7.03 16.91
C GLU A 75 -8.13 5.64 17.41
N ASP A 76 -7.70 5.24 18.62
CA ASP A 76 -8.05 3.93 19.20
C ASP A 76 -9.56 3.85 19.46
N ALA A 77 -10.17 4.92 19.99
CA ALA A 77 -11.60 5.01 20.18
C ALA A 77 -12.36 4.99 18.83
N PHE A 78 -11.88 5.73 17.85
CA PHE A 78 -12.46 5.79 16.52
C PHE A 78 -12.42 4.44 15.81
N MET A 79 -11.27 3.77 15.83
CA MET A 79 -11.11 2.43 15.23
C MET A 79 -12.01 1.40 15.90
N SER A 80 -12.13 1.41 17.23
CA SER A 80 -13.04 0.52 17.94
C SER A 80 -14.51 0.74 17.55
N LEU A 81 -14.94 1.99 17.37
CA LEU A 81 -16.30 2.32 16.92
C LEU A 81 -16.54 1.90 15.47
N LEU A 82 -15.57 2.10 14.59
CA LEU A 82 -15.64 1.63 13.20
C LEU A 82 -15.76 0.10 13.12
N ILE A 83 -14.94 -0.61 13.88
CA ILE A 83 -14.96 -2.07 13.92
C ILE A 83 -16.30 -2.59 14.49
N ALA A 84 -16.89 -1.89 15.45
CA ALA A 84 -18.19 -2.25 15.99
C ALA A 84 -19.36 -1.94 15.03
N ALA A 85 -19.24 -0.88 14.22
CA ALA A 85 -20.27 -0.47 13.26
C ALA A 85 -20.23 -1.28 11.95
N ASP A 86 -19.04 -1.58 11.48
CA ASP A 86 -18.81 -2.36 10.27
C ASP A 86 -18.06 -3.61 10.71
N LYS A 87 -18.74 -4.76 10.81
CA LYS A 87 -18.02 -6.01 11.11
C LYS A 87 -16.91 -6.14 10.06
N PRO A 88 -15.64 -5.94 10.41
CA PRO A 88 -14.58 -6.04 9.43
C PRO A 88 -14.63 -7.46 8.88
N GLN A 89 -14.88 -7.59 7.59
CA GLN A 89 -14.56 -8.83 6.92
C GLN A 89 -13.04 -9.03 7.15
N LYS A 90 -12.69 -10.03 7.96
CA LYS A 90 -11.29 -10.44 8.25
C LYS A 90 -10.55 -10.97 7.01
N ASP A 91 -11.07 -10.69 5.83
CA ASP A 91 -10.51 -11.12 4.53
C ASP A 91 -9.39 -10.20 4.00
N PHE A 92 -8.78 -9.39 4.88
CA PHE A 92 -7.59 -8.61 4.50
C PHE A 92 -6.33 -9.40 4.81
N GLY A 93 -5.75 -9.98 3.76
CA GLY A 93 -4.42 -10.54 3.85
C GLY A 93 -4.32 -12.05 3.74
N GLU A 94 -4.92 -12.65 2.71
CA GLU A 94 -4.29 -13.87 2.19
C GLU A 94 -2.83 -13.51 1.89
N ASN A 95 -1.91 -14.19 2.57
CA ASN A 95 -0.48 -14.07 2.36
C ASN A 95 -0.20 -14.06 0.87
N VAL A 96 0.20 -12.90 0.37
CA VAL A 96 0.74 -12.83 -0.97
C VAL A 96 2.02 -13.63 -0.89
N GLU A 97 2.00 -14.85 -1.41
CA GLU A 97 3.25 -15.46 -1.81
C GLU A 97 3.93 -14.45 -2.75
N VAL A 98 4.87 -13.71 -2.19
CA VAL A 98 5.81 -12.95 -2.99
C VAL A 98 6.48 -14.01 -3.85
N ARG A 99 6.05 -14.15 -5.09
CA ARG A 99 6.75 -15.00 -6.05
C ARG A 99 8.18 -14.45 -6.08
N ASN A 100 9.07 -15.15 -5.40
CA ASN A 100 10.50 -15.01 -5.61
C ASN A 100 10.75 -15.39 -7.06
N THR A 101 10.52 -14.44 -7.95
CA THR A 101 11.02 -14.56 -9.32
C THR A 101 12.53 -14.56 -9.16
N LYS A 102 13.15 -15.73 -9.34
CA LYS A 102 14.59 -15.90 -9.42
C LYS A 102 15.09 -15.03 -10.58
N GLY A 103 15.33 -13.77 -10.30
CA GLY A 103 16.04 -12.83 -11.14
C GLY A 103 17.37 -12.53 -10.47
N ASP A 104 18.35 -12.13 -11.22
CA ASP A 104 19.60 -11.61 -10.68
C ASP A 104 19.28 -10.36 -9.84
N ASP A 105 19.16 -10.55 -8.52
CA ASP A 105 18.77 -9.51 -7.54
C ASP A 105 19.85 -8.42 -7.40
N SER A 106 21.01 -8.60 -8.07
CA SER A 106 22.11 -7.64 -8.06
C SER A 106 21.89 -6.44 -9.00
N LYS A 107 21.00 -6.58 -10.01
CA LYS A 107 20.78 -5.52 -10.99
C LYS A 107 19.65 -4.59 -10.60
N PRO A 108 19.87 -3.25 -10.67
CA PRO A 108 18.80 -2.30 -10.40
C PRO A 108 17.66 -2.45 -11.43
N VAL A 109 16.42 -2.36 -10.95
CA VAL A 109 15.22 -2.37 -11.81
C VAL A 109 14.86 -0.97 -12.28
N ILE A 110 15.34 0.07 -11.60
CA ILE A 110 15.25 1.46 -12.02
C ILE A 110 16.64 2.07 -11.96
N VAL A 111 17.03 2.76 -13.02
CA VAL A 111 18.27 3.54 -13.10
C VAL A 111 17.94 4.92 -13.61
N VAL A 112 18.32 5.94 -12.87
CA VAL A 112 18.18 7.35 -13.23
C VAL A 112 19.55 8.00 -13.13
N GLU A 113 20.02 8.58 -14.23
CA GLU A 113 21.33 9.24 -14.33
C GLU A 113 21.14 10.64 -14.91
N ASN A 114 21.54 11.66 -14.13
CA ASN A 114 21.52 13.07 -14.49
C ASN A 114 20.19 13.53 -15.11
N LEU A 115 19.08 13.09 -14.49
CA LEU A 115 17.73 13.40 -14.98
C LEU A 115 17.45 14.88 -14.89
N VAL A 116 17.11 15.48 -16.02
CA VAL A 116 16.62 16.84 -16.11
C VAL A 116 15.25 16.88 -16.78
N LYS A 117 14.33 17.66 -16.23
CA LYS A 117 13.04 17.95 -16.84
C LYS A 117 12.76 19.44 -16.83
N LYS A 118 12.61 20.01 -18.01
CA LYS A 118 12.20 21.41 -18.23
C LYS A 118 10.83 21.50 -18.88
N PHE A 119 10.07 22.52 -18.50
CA PHE A 119 8.82 22.96 -19.11
C PHE A 119 8.99 24.42 -19.52
N GLY A 120 9.32 24.68 -20.78
CA GLY A 120 9.80 25.98 -21.20
C GLY A 120 11.06 26.38 -20.43
N ASP A 121 11.06 27.53 -19.81
CA ASP A 121 12.18 28.03 -18.98
C ASP A 121 12.20 27.50 -17.57
N PHE A 122 11.14 26.84 -17.12
CA PHE A 122 11.03 26.26 -15.78
C PHE A 122 11.68 24.90 -15.69
N THR A 123 12.70 24.74 -14.81
CA THR A 123 13.32 23.46 -14.51
C THR A 123 12.59 22.79 -13.35
N ALA A 124 11.84 21.72 -13.63
CA ALA A 124 11.06 20.97 -12.67
C ALA A 124 11.85 19.85 -11.97
N VAL A 125 12.85 19.28 -12.64
CA VAL A 125 13.81 18.29 -12.09
C VAL A 125 15.17 18.70 -12.60
N ASP A 126 16.14 18.80 -11.71
CA ASP A 126 17.49 19.22 -12.02
C ASP A 126 18.50 18.20 -11.50
N ASP A 127 19.26 17.62 -12.42
CA ASP A 127 20.38 16.70 -12.20
C ASP A 127 20.16 15.63 -11.12
N THR A 128 19.04 14.92 -11.21
CA THR A 128 18.69 13.89 -10.24
C THR A 128 19.20 12.51 -10.68
N SER A 129 19.91 11.81 -9.78
CA SER A 129 20.44 10.47 -10.04
C SER A 129 20.15 9.54 -8.87
N PHE A 130 19.64 8.34 -9.14
CA PHE A 130 19.42 7.27 -8.17
C PHE A 130 19.18 5.93 -8.88
N SER A 131 19.25 4.85 -8.12
CA SER A 131 18.88 3.52 -8.59
C SER A 131 18.01 2.81 -7.55
N VAL A 132 17.18 1.88 -8.01
CA VAL A 132 16.32 1.05 -7.16
C VAL A 132 16.53 -0.40 -7.53
N THR A 133 16.79 -1.24 -6.54
CA THR A 133 17.01 -2.68 -6.71
C THR A 133 15.68 -3.45 -6.68
N ARG A 134 15.71 -4.70 -7.13
CA ARG A 134 14.53 -5.56 -7.10
C ARG A 134 14.08 -5.82 -5.65
N GLY A 135 12.79 -5.68 -5.37
CA GLY A 135 12.21 -5.90 -4.03
C GLY A 135 12.42 -4.75 -3.05
N GLU A 136 13.13 -3.70 -3.44
CA GLU A 136 13.35 -2.52 -2.61
C GLU A 136 12.08 -1.66 -2.52
N ILE A 137 11.82 -1.09 -1.33
CA ILE A 137 10.84 -0.02 -1.12
C ILE A 137 11.60 1.30 -1.12
N PHE A 138 11.49 2.04 -2.20
CA PHE A 138 12.17 3.32 -2.37
C PHE A 138 11.23 4.50 -2.14
N GLY A 139 11.63 5.45 -1.31
CA GLY A 139 10.88 6.67 -1.00
C GLY A 139 11.55 7.91 -1.59
N LEU A 140 10.83 8.64 -2.46
CA LEU A 140 11.26 9.94 -2.97
C LEU A 140 10.68 11.06 -2.10
N LEU A 141 11.50 11.65 -1.24
CA LEU A 141 11.12 12.68 -0.28
C LEU A 141 11.56 14.08 -0.74
N GLY A 142 10.90 15.09 -0.25
CA GLY A 142 11.23 16.50 -0.52
C GLY A 142 10.02 17.42 -0.39
N PRO A 143 10.22 18.75 -0.36
CA PRO A 143 9.16 19.73 -0.24
C PRO A 143 8.21 19.74 -1.46
N ASN A 144 7.08 20.43 -1.34
CA ASN A 144 6.20 20.64 -2.48
C ASN A 144 6.93 21.46 -3.55
N GLY A 145 6.77 21.09 -4.82
CA GLY A 145 7.50 21.71 -5.93
C GLY A 145 8.87 21.10 -6.24
N ALA A 146 9.43 20.20 -5.40
CA ALA A 146 10.74 19.58 -5.62
C ALA A 146 10.81 18.56 -6.77
N GLY A 147 9.86 18.56 -7.70
CA GLY A 147 9.90 17.69 -8.88
C GLY A 147 9.48 16.22 -8.65
N LYS A 148 9.11 15.80 -7.43
CA LYS A 148 8.75 14.40 -7.11
C LYS A 148 7.73 13.79 -8.08
N THR A 149 6.58 14.45 -8.22
CA THR A 149 5.50 14.00 -9.13
C THR A 149 5.97 13.95 -10.57
N THR A 150 6.79 14.93 -10.99
CA THR A 150 7.38 14.99 -12.33
C THR A 150 8.30 13.79 -12.57
N THR A 151 9.17 13.48 -11.61
CA THR A 151 10.06 12.31 -11.66
C THR A 151 9.24 11.02 -11.76
N PHE A 152 8.22 10.82 -10.92
CA PHE A 152 7.34 9.64 -11.02
C PHE A 152 6.64 9.53 -12.38
N ARG A 153 6.15 10.64 -12.94
CA ARG A 153 5.54 10.63 -14.28
C ARG A 153 6.53 10.23 -15.37
N ILE A 154 7.80 10.62 -15.23
CA ILE A 154 8.86 10.20 -16.15
C ILE A 154 9.12 8.71 -16.00
N LEU A 155 9.30 8.18 -14.76
CA LEU A 155 9.52 6.76 -14.49
C LEU A 155 8.38 5.88 -15.02
N CYS A 156 7.13 6.36 -14.91
CA CYS A 156 5.97 5.68 -15.49
C CYS A 156 5.87 5.83 -17.01
N GLY A 157 6.81 6.51 -17.68
CA GLY A 157 6.79 6.75 -19.11
C GLY A 157 5.63 7.65 -19.60
N LEU A 158 5.00 8.42 -18.70
CA LEU A 158 3.87 9.32 -19.02
C LEU A 158 4.34 10.60 -19.69
N ILE A 159 5.51 11.11 -19.29
CA ILE A 159 6.14 12.29 -19.90
C ILE A 159 7.61 11.98 -20.22
N PRO A 160 8.20 12.58 -21.28
CA PRO A 160 9.62 12.41 -21.56
C PRO A 160 10.50 13.24 -20.63
N ALA A 161 11.70 12.75 -20.34
CA ALA A 161 12.79 13.55 -19.79
C ALA A 161 13.24 14.60 -20.83
N THR A 162 13.82 15.71 -20.38
CA THR A 162 14.49 16.67 -21.27
C THR A 162 15.90 16.19 -21.59
N SER A 163 16.62 15.69 -20.57
CA SER A 163 17.95 15.06 -20.71
C SER A 163 18.19 14.06 -19.59
N GLY A 164 19.32 13.39 -19.63
CA GLY A 164 19.66 12.31 -18.73
C GLY A 164 19.20 10.95 -19.22
N LYS A 165 19.55 9.89 -18.49
CA LYS A 165 19.16 8.52 -18.79
C LYS A 165 18.15 8.02 -17.76
N VAL A 166 17.09 7.39 -18.23
CA VAL A 166 16.10 6.73 -17.35
C VAL A 166 15.79 5.36 -17.90
N GLU A 167 16.04 4.35 -17.10
CA GLU A 167 15.84 2.94 -17.44
C GLU A 167 14.89 2.31 -16.42
N VAL A 168 13.87 1.61 -16.87
CA VAL A 168 12.89 0.94 -16.02
C VAL A 168 12.69 -0.48 -16.53
N ALA A 169 12.90 -1.46 -15.66
CA ALA A 169 12.83 -2.89 -15.96
C ALA A 169 13.67 -3.28 -17.20
N GLY A 170 14.84 -2.66 -17.38
CA GLY A 170 15.74 -2.88 -18.53
C GLY A 170 15.35 -2.13 -19.80
N TYR A 171 14.32 -1.29 -19.78
CA TYR A 171 13.89 -0.49 -20.92
C TYR A 171 14.33 0.97 -20.78
N ASP A 172 15.10 1.48 -21.76
CA ASP A 172 15.41 2.92 -21.85
C ASP A 172 14.14 3.69 -22.24
N LEU A 173 13.73 4.62 -21.41
CA LEU A 173 12.48 5.40 -21.62
C LEU A 173 12.56 6.39 -22.79
N ARG A 174 13.72 6.64 -23.37
CA ARG A 174 13.84 7.44 -24.60
C ARG A 174 13.34 6.69 -25.82
N THR A 175 13.58 5.38 -25.87
CA THR A 175 13.31 4.55 -27.06
C THR A 175 12.18 3.54 -26.85
N ALA A 176 11.98 3.03 -25.63
CA ALA A 176 11.10 1.91 -25.34
C ALA A 176 10.02 2.20 -24.27
N ARG A 177 9.51 3.44 -24.21
CA ARG A 177 8.48 3.87 -23.22
C ARG A 177 7.23 2.96 -23.19
N ALA A 178 6.76 2.52 -24.35
CA ALA A 178 5.56 1.67 -24.41
C ALA A 178 5.81 0.30 -23.78
N SER A 179 7.01 -0.27 -23.96
CA SER A 179 7.40 -1.53 -23.33
C SER A 179 7.58 -1.39 -21.83
N ALA A 180 8.25 -0.33 -21.37
CA ALA A 180 8.41 -0.01 -19.97
C ALA A 180 7.05 0.13 -19.26
N ARG A 181 6.08 0.86 -19.84
CA ARG A 181 4.73 1.02 -19.26
C ARG A 181 4.00 -0.29 -19.01
N ARG A 182 4.26 -1.33 -19.80
CA ARG A 182 3.65 -2.66 -19.59
C ARG A 182 4.19 -3.39 -18.37
N THR A 183 5.34 -2.98 -17.85
CA THR A 183 5.99 -3.58 -16.68
C THR A 183 5.73 -2.81 -15.38
N VAL A 184 5.11 -1.63 -15.47
CA VAL A 184 4.90 -0.71 -14.34
C VAL A 184 3.42 -0.70 -13.95
N GLY A 185 3.12 -0.95 -12.68
CA GLY A 185 1.83 -0.62 -12.07
C GLY A 185 1.87 0.81 -11.51
N TYR A 186 0.84 1.60 -11.79
CA TYR A 186 0.74 2.98 -11.32
C TYR A 186 -0.52 3.22 -10.51
N VAL A 187 -0.35 3.67 -9.28
CA VAL A 187 -1.46 4.12 -8.42
C VAL A 187 -1.41 5.63 -8.32
N ALA A 188 -2.44 6.28 -8.83
CA ALA A 188 -2.53 7.74 -8.81
C ALA A 188 -2.85 8.29 -7.41
N GLN A 189 -2.40 9.51 -7.10
CA GLN A 189 -2.72 10.21 -5.86
C GLN A 189 -4.23 10.45 -5.71
N PHE A 190 -4.91 10.80 -6.80
CA PHE A 190 -6.36 10.98 -6.86
C PHE A 190 -7.01 9.82 -7.60
N PHE A 191 -8.29 9.57 -7.30
CA PHE A 191 -9.05 8.56 -7.99
C PHE A 191 -9.09 8.84 -9.51
N SER A 192 -8.51 7.95 -10.29
CA SER A 192 -8.28 8.14 -11.74
C SER A 192 -9.01 7.12 -12.63
N LEU A 193 -9.79 6.22 -12.00
CA LEU A 193 -10.58 5.24 -12.74
C LEU A 193 -11.89 5.86 -13.25
N TYR A 194 -12.58 5.16 -14.13
CA TYR A 194 -13.83 5.62 -14.72
C TYR A 194 -14.96 5.63 -13.68
N SER A 195 -15.23 6.79 -13.10
CA SER A 195 -16.20 6.98 -12.01
C SER A 195 -17.65 6.65 -12.40
N ILE A 196 -18.02 6.83 -13.66
CA ILE A 196 -19.37 6.55 -14.20
C ILE A 196 -19.63 5.06 -14.41
N PHE A 197 -18.57 4.25 -14.54
CA PHE A 197 -18.68 2.82 -14.74
C PHE A 197 -18.64 2.04 -13.41
N SER A 198 -19.08 0.80 -13.45
CA SER A 198 -19.04 -0.08 -12.28
C SER A 198 -17.60 -0.50 -11.93
N VAL A 199 -17.43 -0.98 -10.69
CA VAL A 199 -16.17 -1.59 -10.22
C VAL A 199 -15.75 -2.73 -11.16
N GLY A 200 -16.68 -3.65 -11.45
CA GLY A 200 -16.41 -4.79 -12.35
C GLY A 200 -16.01 -4.37 -13.76
N PHE A 201 -16.63 -3.30 -14.29
CA PHE A 201 -16.25 -2.77 -15.61
C PHE A 201 -14.82 -2.19 -15.58
N ASN A 202 -14.47 -1.41 -14.56
CA ASN A 202 -13.11 -0.88 -14.43
C ASN A 202 -12.07 -2.00 -14.35
N LEU A 203 -12.28 -3.02 -13.52
CA LEU A 203 -11.39 -4.18 -13.42
C LEU A 203 -11.24 -4.91 -14.76
N LYS A 204 -12.36 -5.15 -15.46
CA LYS A 204 -12.35 -5.78 -16.78
C LYS A 204 -11.60 -4.95 -17.82
N PHE A 205 -11.86 -3.65 -17.84
CA PHE A 205 -11.24 -2.72 -18.78
C PHE A 205 -9.71 -2.69 -18.59
N TYR A 206 -9.24 -2.47 -17.36
CA TYR A 206 -7.81 -2.40 -17.09
C TYR A 206 -7.13 -3.75 -17.24
N GLY A 207 -7.77 -4.85 -16.81
CA GLY A 207 -7.24 -6.19 -17.06
C GLY A 207 -7.04 -6.45 -18.56
N GLY A 208 -8.01 -6.04 -19.40
CA GLY A 208 -7.89 -6.12 -20.87
C GLY A 208 -6.78 -5.24 -21.42
N ALA A 209 -6.61 -4.01 -20.90
CA ALA A 209 -5.54 -3.10 -21.30
C ALA A 209 -4.13 -3.67 -21.00
N TYR A 210 -4.02 -4.50 -19.96
CA TYR A 210 -2.79 -5.24 -19.64
C TYR A 210 -2.69 -6.62 -20.32
N GLY A 211 -3.58 -6.91 -21.29
CA GLY A 211 -3.52 -8.11 -22.10
C GLY A 211 -4.14 -9.36 -21.47
N LEU A 212 -4.96 -9.21 -20.46
CA LEU A 212 -5.71 -10.32 -19.86
C LEU A 212 -7.06 -10.51 -20.57
N PHE A 213 -7.35 -11.75 -21.00
CA PHE A 213 -8.61 -12.11 -21.69
C PHE A 213 -9.12 -13.46 -21.19
N GLY A 214 -10.43 -13.73 -21.43
CA GLY A 214 -11.06 -15.00 -21.13
C GLY A 214 -10.88 -15.43 -19.66
N ASP A 215 -10.55 -16.70 -19.44
CA ASP A 215 -10.42 -17.28 -18.09
C ASP A 215 -9.28 -16.66 -17.29
N LYS A 216 -8.20 -16.22 -17.94
CA LYS A 216 -7.09 -15.51 -17.26
C LYS A 216 -7.56 -14.20 -16.66
N LEU A 217 -8.36 -13.44 -17.38
CA LEU A 217 -8.96 -12.20 -16.86
C LEU A 217 -9.88 -12.48 -15.69
N LYS A 218 -10.76 -13.48 -15.82
CA LYS A 218 -11.70 -13.86 -14.76
C LYS A 218 -10.95 -14.26 -13.49
N THR A 219 -9.98 -15.15 -13.60
CA THR A 219 -9.17 -15.60 -12.45
C THR A 219 -8.44 -14.43 -11.77
N ALA A 220 -7.84 -13.52 -12.55
CA ALA A 220 -7.18 -12.34 -12.02
C ALA A 220 -8.16 -11.39 -11.31
N MET A 221 -9.33 -11.16 -11.91
CA MET A 221 -10.39 -10.34 -11.29
C MET A 221 -10.87 -10.95 -9.98
N ASP A 222 -11.15 -12.25 -9.94
CA ASP A 222 -11.61 -12.94 -8.73
C ASP A 222 -10.56 -12.86 -7.61
N ALA A 223 -9.28 -12.97 -7.95
CA ALA A 223 -8.18 -12.82 -7.00
C ALA A 223 -8.10 -11.39 -6.42
N VAL A 224 -8.18 -10.37 -7.28
CA VAL A 224 -8.16 -8.96 -6.87
C VAL A 224 -9.38 -8.62 -6.03
N VAL A 225 -10.58 -9.06 -6.45
CA VAL A 225 -11.84 -8.80 -5.72
C VAL A 225 -11.79 -9.37 -4.30
N ARG A 226 -11.32 -10.60 -4.13
CA ARG A 226 -11.13 -11.19 -2.79
C ARG A 226 -10.07 -10.43 -2.00
N ARG A 227 -8.89 -10.22 -2.59
CA ARG A 227 -7.74 -9.61 -1.91
C ARG A 227 -8.03 -8.21 -1.39
N PHE A 228 -8.76 -7.39 -2.16
CA PHE A 228 -9.05 -6.00 -1.81
C PHE A 228 -10.45 -5.80 -1.20
N GLY A 229 -11.17 -6.90 -0.87
CA GLY A 229 -12.48 -6.83 -0.21
C GLY A 229 -13.53 -6.12 -1.06
N LEU A 230 -13.52 -6.34 -2.38
CA LEU A 230 -14.45 -5.72 -3.32
C LEU A 230 -15.67 -6.61 -3.62
N THR A 231 -15.81 -7.74 -2.92
CA THR A 231 -16.94 -8.65 -3.02
C THR A 231 -18.24 -7.91 -2.73
N GLY A 232 -19.25 -8.08 -3.57
CA GLY A 232 -20.53 -7.35 -3.46
C GLY A 232 -20.51 -5.90 -3.98
N LEU A 233 -19.35 -5.38 -4.41
CA LEU A 233 -19.24 -4.02 -4.96
C LEU A 233 -19.14 -4.00 -6.49
N LEU A 234 -18.99 -5.15 -7.15
CA LEU A 234 -18.73 -5.23 -8.59
C LEU A 234 -19.75 -4.49 -9.46
N GLY A 235 -21.03 -4.49 -9.07
CA GLY A 235 -22.11 -3.78 -9.76
C GLY A 235 -22.23 -2.29 -9.41
N LYS A 236 -21.58 -1.82 -8.33
CA LYS A 236 -21.66 -0.43 -7.89
C LYS A 236 -20.83 0.48 -8.79
N LYS A 237 -21.32 1.71 -9.04
CA LYS A 237 -20.54 2.75 -9.73
C LYS A 237 -19.28 3.10 -8.92
N ALA A 238 -18.12 3.11 -9.57
CA ALA A 238 -16.85 3.37 -8.90
C ALA A 238 -16.79 4.77 -8.25
N GLY A 239 -17.40 5.78 -8.87
CA GLY A 239 -17.48 7.13 -8.32
C GLY A 239 -18.32 7.25 -7.03
N GLY A 240 -19.28 6.33 -6.82
CA GLY A 240 -20.12 6.28 -5.62
C GLY A 240 -19.52 5.54 -4.43
N LEU A 241 -18.34 4.96 -4.59
CA LEU A 241 -17.62 4.32 -3.48
C LEU A 241 -17.08 5.38 -2.51
N ASN A 242 -16.96 5.01 -1.22
CA ASN A 242 -16.20 5.82 -0.27
C ASN A 242 -14.70 5.83 -0.63
N ASP A 243 -13.93 6.76 -0.09
CA ASP A 243 -12.53 6.95 -0.47
C ASP A 243 -11.64 5.75 -0.12
N GLY A 244 -11.99 4.99 0.94
CA GLY A 244 -11.30 3.75 1.28
C GLY A 244 -11.43 2.70 0.17
N TYR A 245 -12.64 2.46 -0.34
CA TYR A 245 -12.85 1.53 -1.45
C TYR A 245 -12.32 2.06 -2.79
N LYS A 246 -12.36 3.38 -3.03
CA LYS A 246 -11.73 3.98 -4.21
C LYS A 246 -10.22 3.74 -4.27
N LYS A 247 -9.54 3.74 -3.11
CA LYS A 247 -8.11 3.46 -3.01
C LYS A 247 -7.76 1.97 -3.16
N ARG A 248 -8.72 1.10 -2.88
CA ARG A 248 -8.56 -0.36 -3.03
C ARG A 248 -8.84 -0.84 -4.45
N LEU A 249 -9.66 -0.11 -5.19
CA LEU A 249 -9.97 -0.37 -6.58
C LEU A 249 -8.84 0.05 -7.49
#